data_9c8dcd4d22d4e6aa9866c87e538e877e
#
_entry.id   9c8dcd4d22d4e6aa9866c87e538e877e
#
_cell.length_a   1.000
_cell.length_b   1.000
_cell.length_c   1.000
_cell.angle_alpha   90.00
_cell.angle_beta   90.00
_cell.angle_gamma   90.00
#
_symmetry.space_group_name_H-M   'P 1'
#
loop_
_entity.id
_entity.type
_entity.pdbx_description
1 polymer ?
#
loop_
_entity_poly.entity_id
_entity_poly.type
_entity_poly.pdbx_seq_one_letter_code
_entity_poly.pdbx_strand_id
1 'polypeptide(L)'
;MKLLVIAPCLITPFYVYRGPKEKEYIASIGVRGIISELDKEWQILSYPCPEFLLLRWPRPPMSKEVMAHLGMEKIVKDIADFIGRIITEEKPERIVFVGVKGSPTCGVFTTTSSNPEDYDYSSIQRFFYLGKEERLKSYKEIIEKGNLRIVKGSGLLFTELMERFSKLHNAQWIEIDKDNIKEGIESLREVIRETRR
;
A
#
# COMPACT_ATOMS: atom_id res chain seq x y z
N MET A 1 2.59 18.59 -16.11
CA MET A 1 2.46 18.14 -14.69
C MET A 1 2.77 16.65 -14.62
N LYS A 2 3.50 16.22 -13.58
CA LYS A 2 3.82 14.83 -13.27
C LYS A 2 3.07 14.42 -12.00
N LEU A 3 2.60 13.17 -11.91
CA LEU A 3 1.78 12.70 -10.80
C LEU A 3 2.46 11.53 -10.07
N LEU A 4 2.63 11.68 -8.75
CA LEU A 4 3.08 10.62 -7.85
C LEU A 4 1.88 10.11 -7.05
N VAL A 5 1.39 8.91 -7.39
CA VAL A 5 0.31 8.22 -6.66
C VAL A 5 0.93 7.28 -5.65
N ILE A 6 0.77 7.56 -4.35
CA ILE A 6 1.54 6.87 -3.32
C ILE A 6 0.68 6.25 -2.22
N ALA A 7 1.02 5.02 -1.84
CA ALA A 7 0.37 4.32 -0.74
C ALA A 7 0.47 5.10 0.58
N PRO A 8 -0.64 5.35 1.27
CA PRO A 8 -0.70 6.27 2.40
C PRO A 8 0.17 5.87 3.59
N CYS A 9 0.40 4.57 3.81
CA CYS A 9 1.26 4.10 4.90
C CYS A 9 2.77 4.33 4.68
N LEU A 10 3.18 4.75 3.48
CA LEU A 10 4.54 5.20 3.20
C LEU A 10 4.78 6.66 3.64
N ILE A 11 3.72 7.46 3.70
CA ILE A 11 3.78 8.85 4.19
C ILE A 11 3.43 8.88 5.68
N THR A 12 2.36 8.17 6.06
CA THR A 12 1.81 8.14 7.41
C THR A 12 1.93 6.73 8.00
N PRO A 13 3.00 6.41 8.75
CA PRO A 13 3.28 5.05 9.21
C PRO A 13 2.22 4.51 10.19
N PHE A 14 1.38 5.36 10.75
CA PHE A 14 0.30 4.98 11.65
C PHE A 14 -0.80 4.14 10.99
N TYR A 15 -0.89 4.11 9.67
CA TYR A 15 -1.81 3.21 8.97
C TYR A 15 -1.38 1.73 8.98
N VAL A 16 -0.17 1.41 9.42
CA VAL A 16 0.27 0.01 9.54
C VAL A 16 -0.62 -0.74 10.55
N TYR A 17 -1.14 -1.86 10.14
CA TYR A 17 -2.22 -2.63 10.82
C TYR A 17 -2.02 -2.83 12.33
N ARG A 18 -0.82 -3.21 12.76
CA ARG A 18 -0.45 -3.45 14.16
C ARG A 18 0.05 -2.23 14.92
N GLY A 19 0.25 -1.13 14.21
CA GLY A 19 1.02 0.02 14.66
C GLY A 19 2.47 -0.03 14.14
N PRO A 20 3.10 1.14 13.94
CA PRO A 20 4.42 1.22 13.35
C PRO A 20 5.51 0.70 14.30
N LYS A 21 6.52 0.06 13.71
CA LYS A 21 7.83 -0.22 14.28
C LYS A 21 8.85 0.76 13.71
N GLU A 22 10.09 0.65 14.15
CA GLU A 22 11.20 1.49 13.67
C GLU A 22 11.31 1.52 12.13
N LYS A 23 11.21 0.35 11.49
CA LYS A 23 11.31 0.24 10.03
C LYS A 23 10.24 1.07 9.28
N GLU A 24 9.03 1.15 9.81
CA GLU A 24 7.96 1.95 9.20
C GLU A 24 8.21 3.45 9.37
N TYR A 25 8.79 3.87 10.48
CA TYR A 25 9.21 5.26 10.67
C TYR A 25 10.37 5.63 9.73
N ILE A 26 11.39 4.78 9.62
CA ILE A 26 12.52 4.99 8.71
C ILE A 26 12.03 5.07 7.26
N ALA A 27 11.15 4.16 6.84
CA ALA A 27 10.55 4.17 5.51
C ALA A 27 9.80 5.49 5.24
N SER A 28 8.98 5.93 6.18
CA SER A 28 8.23 7.19 6.04
C SER A 28 9.13 8.42 5.98
N ILE A 29 10.20 8.46 6.78
CA ILE A 29 11.18 9.54 6.73
C ILE A 29 11.88 9.58 5.37
N GLY A 30 12.34 8.43 4.87
CA GLY A 30 13.01 8.32 3.57
C GLY A 30 12.12 8.75 2.40
N VAL A 31 10.88 8.28 2.38
CA VAL A 31 9.90 8.65 1.34
C VAL A 31 9.57 10.14 1.39
N ARG A 32 9.34 10.70 2.57
CA ARG A 32 9.10 12.16 2.73
C ARG A 32 10.33 12.99 2.31
N GLY A 33 11.54 12.47 2.54
CA GLY A 33 12.78 13.09 2.04
C GLY A 33 12.77 13.21 0.52
N ILE A 34 12.41 12.13 -0.21
CA ILE A 34 12.28 12.19 -1.67
C ILE A 34 11.17 13.18 -2.09
N ILE A 35 10.04 13.14 -1.42
CA ILE A 35 8.94 14.07 -1.71
C ILE A 35 9.40 15.53 -1.57
N SER A 36 10.22 15.84 -0.58
CA SER A 36 10.76 17.19 -0.38
C SER A 36 11.79 17.63 -1.45
N GLU A 37 12.36 16.67 -2.19
CA GLU A 37 13.29 16.92 -3.31
C GLU A 37 12.56 17.14 -4.66
N LEU A 38 11.24 16.89 -4.72
CA LEU A 38 10.45 17.05 -5.93
C LEU A 38 10.38 18.52 -6.36
N ASP A 39 10.48 18.76 -7.66
CA ASP A 39 10.22 20.07 -8.22
C ASP A 39 8.71 20.39 -8.32
N LYS A 40 8.39 21.63 -8.67
CA LYS A 40 7.01 22.13 -8.74
C LYS A 40 6.13 21.45 -9.81
N GLU A 41 6.72 20.68 -10.70
CA GLU A 41 5.97 19.97 -11.75
C GLU A 41 5.32 18.68 -11.20
N TRP A 42 5.80 18.17 -10.08
CA TRP A 42 5.24 17.01 -9.43
C TRP A 42 4.08 17.37 -8.51
N GLN A 43 2.98 16.65 -8.68
CA GLN A 43 1.87 16.65 -7.74
C GLN A 43 1.81 15.28 -7.04
N ILE A 44 1.41 15.30 -5.77
CA ILE A 44 1.36 14.09 -4.96
C ILE A 44 -0.08 13.76 -4.66
N LEU A 45 -0.49 12.56 -5.02
CA LEU A 45 -1.79 11.99 -4.71
C LEU A 45 -1.63 10.85 -3.71
N SER A 46 -1.90 11.12 -2.44
CA SER A 46 -2.07 10.08 -1.43
C SER A 46 -3.57 9.85 -1.20
N TYR A 47 -4.00 8.63 -1.42
CA TYR A 47 -5.40 8.23 -1.24
C TYR A 47 -5.67 7.74 0.20
N PRO A 48 -6.93 7.66 0.65
CA PRO A 48 -7.27 7.08 1.95
C PRO A 48 -6.84 5.60 2.02
N CYS A 49 -6.30 5.17 3.17
CA CYS A 49 -5.91 3.77 3.34
C CYS A 49 -7.14 2.85 3.24
N PRO A 50 -7.22 1.96 2.21
CA PRO A 50 -8.41 1.11 2.00
C PRO A 50 -8.66 0.19 3.18
N GLU A 51 -7.61 -0.36 3.79
CA GLU A 51 -7.74 -1.22 4.96
C GLU A 51 -8.25 -0.47 6.19
N PHE A 52 -7.87 0.80 6.36
CA PHE A 52 -8.42 1.64 7.42
C PHE A 52 -9.90 1.97 7.17
N LEU A 53 -10.29 2.20 5.95
CA LEU A 53 -11.70 2.46 5.61
C LEU A 53 -12.58 1.25 5.90
N LEU A 54 -12.07 0.02 5.64
CA LEU A 54 -12.81 -1.20 5.89
C LEU A 54 -12.90 -1.55 7.39
N LEU A 55 -11.76 -1.57 8.09
CA LEU A 55 -11.62 -2.21 9.40
C LEU A 55 -11.25 -1.26 10.55
N ARG A 56 -10.94 0.00 10.22
CA ARG A 56 -10.39 0.96 11.18
C ARG A 56 -8.97 0.58 11.64
N TRP A 57 -8.54 1.14 12.75
CA TRP A 57 -7.23 0.89 13.33
C TRP A 57 -7.35 0.70 14.86
N PRO A 58 -6.62 -0.21 15.45
CA PRO A 58 -5.74 -1.23 14.86
C PRO A 58 -6.53 -2.41 14.27
N ARG A 59 -5.86 -3.21 13.42
CA ARG A 59 -6.42 -4.41 12.82
C ARG A 59 -5.40 -5.53 12.74
N PRO A 60 -5.80 -6.82 12.68
CA PRO A 60 -4.86 -7.93 12.51
C PRO A 60 -4.30 -8.00 11.08
N PRO A 61 -3.19 -8.73 10.85
CA PRO A 61 -2.73 -9.05 9.50
C PRO A 61 -3.75 -9.90 8.76
N MET A 62 -3.93 -9.63 7.47
CA MET A 62 -4.87 -10.33 6.61
C MET A 62 -4.29 -10.52 5.21
N SER A 63 -4.83 -11.51 4.49
CA SER A 63 -4.57 -11.71 3.07
C SER A 63 -5.54 -10.88 2.21
N LYS A 64 -5.25 -10.79 0.91
CA LYS A 64 -6.15 -10.13 -0.04
C LYS A 64 -7.49 -10.85 -0.16
N GLU A 65 -7.50 -12.20 -0.07
CA GLU A 65 -8.69 -13.02 -0.14
C GLU A 65 -9.60 -12.78 1.09
N VAL A 66 -9.02 -12.68 2.29
CA VAL A 66 -9.75 -12.31 3.50
C VAL A 66 -10.32 -10.90 3.38
N MET A 67 -9.53 -9.94 2.88
CA MET A 67 -10.00 -8.56 2.65
C MET A 67 -11.14 -8.51 1.62
N ALA A 68 -11.04 -9.27 0.52
CA ALA A 68 -12.10 -9.37 -0.48
C ALA A 68 -13.39 -9.94 0.12
N HIS A 69 -13.28 -11.02 0.92
CA HIS A 69 -14.42 -11.62 1.63
C HIS A 69 -15.12 -10.62 2.57
N LEU A 70 -14.38 -9.69 3.14
CA LEU A 70 -14.92 -8.62 4.01
C LEU A 70 -15.49 -7.41 3.24
N GLY A 71 -15.50 -7.44 1.89
CA GLY A 71 -16.10 -6.39 1.07
C GLY A 71 -15.14 -5.27 0.64
N MET A 72 -13.83 -5.51 0.63
CA MET A 72 -12.82 -4.54 0.21
C MET A 72 -12.98 -4.08 -1.25
N GLU A 73 -13.56 -4.91 -2.12
CA GLU A 73 -13.67 -4.64 -3.56
C GLU A 73 -14.36 -3.32 -3.88
N LYS A 74 -15.43 -2.98 -3.15
CA LYS A 74 -16.12 -1.69 -3.34
C LYS A 74 -15.21 -0.52 -3.01
N ILE A 75 -14.50 -0.60 -1.90
CA ILE A 75 -13.61 0.48 -1.42
C ILE A 75 -12.47 0.71 -2.43
N VAL A 76 -11.86 -0.35 -2.94
CA VAL A 76 -10.75 -0.21 -3.90
C VAL A 76 -11.23 0.32 -5.25
N LYS A 77 -12.44 -0.03 -5.69
CA LYS A 77 -13.07 0.55 -6.89
C LYS A 77 -13.32 2.04 -6.72
N ASP A 78 -13.91 2.46 -5.62
CA ASP A 78 -14.17 3.88 -5.33
C ASP A 78 -12.87 4.71 -5.32
N ILE A 79 -11.80 4.16 -4.73
CA ILE A 79 -10.47 4.81 -4.74
C ILE A 79 -9.88 4.85 -6.15
N ALA A 80 -9.97 3.75 -6.91
CA ALA A 80 -9.46 3.69 -8.27
C ALA A 80 -10.24 4.62 -9.21
N ASP A 81 -11.55 4.78 -9.02
CA ASP A 81 -12.38 5.75 -9.74
C ASP A 81 -11.94 7.19 -9.43
N PHE A 82 -11.68 7.51 -8.18
CA PHE A 82 -11.15 8.81 -7.77
C PHE A 82 -9.80 9.12 -8.44
N ILE A 83 -8.86 8.18 -8.38
CA ILE A 83 -7.55 8.31 -9.02
C ILE A 83 -7.72 8.46 -10.55
N GLY A 84 -8.60 7.65 -11.15
CA GLY A 84 -8.89 7.67 -12.58
C GLY A 84 -9.47 9.00 -13.06
N ARG A 85 -10.35 9.62 -12.30
CA ARG A 85 -10.88 10.95 -12.61
C ARG A 85 -9.78 12.00 -12.64
N ILE A 86 -8.91 12.02 -11.63
CA ILE A 86 -7.77 12.95 -11.59
C ILE A 86 -6.87 12.76 -12.82
N ILE A 87 -6.52 11.51 -13.15
CA ILE A 87 -5.68 11.22 -14.32
C ILE A 87 -6.35 11.68 -15.63
N THR A 88 -7.67 11.49 -15.74
CA THR A 88 -8.43 11.86 -16.94
C THR A 88 -8.56 13.38 -17.10
N GLU A 89 -8.78 14.10 -16.01
CA GLU A 89 -8.97 15.55 -16.00
C GLU A 89 -7.65 16.29 -16.16
N GLU A 90 -6.63 15.91 -15.39
CA GLU A 90 -5.33 16.61 -15.34
C GLU A 90 -4.36 16.17 -16.43
N LYS A 91 -4.55 14.98 -17.04
CA LYS A 91 -3.73 14.41 -18.11
C LYS A 91 -2.24 14.52 -17.85
N PRO A 92 -1.74 13.99 -16.72
CA PRO A 92 -0.34 14.10 -16.38
C PRO A 92 0.55 13.48 -17.47
N GLU A 93 1.64 14.14 -17.80
CA GLU A 93 2.61 13.65 -18.77
C GLU A 93 3.39 12.42 -18.28
N ARG A 94 3.40 12.23 -16.95
CA ARG A 94 4.03 11.08 -16.29
C ARG A 94 3.27 10.73 -15.02
N ILE A 95 3.13 9.43 -14.77
CA ILE A 95 2.49 8.90 -13.56
C ILE A 95 3.41 7.85 -12.93
N VAL A 96 3.65 7.98 -11.63
CA VAL A 96 4.39 6.99 -10.86
C VAL A 96 3.48 6.46 -9.76
N PHE A 97 3.15 5.18 -9.82
CA PHE A 97 2.39 4.48 -8.79
C PHE A 97 3.34 3.80 -7.82
N VAL A 98 3.22 4.10 -6.53
CA VAL A 98 4.10 3.58 -5.48
C VAL A 98 3.30 2.80 -4.46
N GLY A 99 3.53 1.49 -4.41
CA GLY A 99 2.90 0.58 -3.46
C GLY A 99 3.89 0.00 -2.45
N VAL A 100 3.45 -1.01 -1.70
CA VAL A 100 4.17 -1.60 -0.57
C VAL A 100 4.24 -3.10 -0.72
N LYS A 101 5.43 -3.66 -0.68
CA LYS A 101 5.69 -5.10 -0.74
C LYS A 101 4.81 -5.88 0.24
N GLY A 102 4.16 -6.90 -0.28
CA GLY A 102 3.35 -7.83 0.48
C GLY A 102 2.03 -7.25 1.01
N SER A 103 1.67 -5.99 0.71
CA SER A 103 0.39 -5.43 1.14
C SER A 103 -0.78 -6.13 0.43
N PRO A 104 -1.83 -6.57 1.17
CA PRO A 104 -3.01 -7.20 0.56
C PRO A 104 -3.82 -6.24 -0.32
N THR A 105 -3.63 -4.93 -0.14
CA THR A 105 -4.34 -3.91 -0.92
C THR A 105 -3.40 -3.11 -1.81
N CYS A 106 -2.23 -2.69 -1.29
CA CYS A 106 -1.29 -1.78 -1.97
C CYS A 106 0.00 -2.47 -2.47
N GLY A 107 0.06 -3.80 -2.55
CA GLY A 107 1.16 -4.54 -3.18
C GLY A 107 1.15 -4.33 -4.69
N VAL A 108 2.31 -4.05 -5.28
CA VAL A 108 2.45 -3.86 -6.74
C VAL A 108 2.75 -5.20 -7.42
N PHE A 109 3.84 -5.83 -7.02
CA PHE A 109 4.34 -7.08 -7.59
C PHE A 109 4.24 -8.25 -6.63
N THR A 110 3.97 -7.96 -5.35
CA THR A 110 3.81 -8.96 -4.30
C THR A 110 2.62 -8.61 -3.41
N THR A 111 1.92 -9.63 -2.92
CA THR A 111 0.77 -9.47 -2.02
C THR A 111 0.75 -10.59 -0.98
N THR A 112 0.08 -10.36 0.14
CA THR A 112 -0.20 -11.42 1.11
C THR A 112 -1.44 -12.19 0.68
N SER A 113 -1.32 -13.53 0.59
CA SER A 113 -2.37 -14.46 0.19
C SER A 113 -2.55 -15.58 1.22
N SER A 114 -3.77 -16.08 1.36
CA SER A 114 -4.13 -17.26 2.16
C SER A 114 -5.50 -17.78 1.74
N ASN A 115 -5.87 -18.99 2.19
CA ASN A 115 -7.26 -19.42 2.09
C ASN A 115 -8.11 -18.64 3.12
N PRO A 116 -9.17 -17.93 2.72
CA PRO A 116 -10.01 -17.16 3.64
C PRO A 116 -10.79 -18.05 4.63
N GLU A 117 -11.00 -19.33 4.32
CA GLU A 117 -11.67 -20.28 5.23
C GLU A 117 -10.82 -20.64 6.45
N ASP A 118 -9.48 -20.56 6.32
CA ASP A 118 -8.55 -20.86 7.42
C ASP A 118 -8.34 -19.66 8.35
N TYR A 119 -8.92 -18.49 8.04
CA TYR A 119 -8.71 -17.27 8.79
C TYR A 119 -9.62 -17.18 10.03
N ASP A 120 -9.03 -16.92 11.19
CA ASP A 120 -9.79 -16.64 12.43
C ASP A 120 -10.37 -15.22 12.43
N TYR A 121 -11.59 -15.06 11.90
CA TYR A 121 -12.29 -13.78 11.85
C TYR A 121 -12.57 -13.17 13.24
N SER A 122 -12.60 -13.97 14.31
CA SER A 122 -12.74 -13.47 15.68
C SER A 122 -11.52 -12.65 16.12
N SER A 123 -10.38 -12.87 15.47
CA SER A 123 -9.16 -12.11 15.72
C SER A 123 -9.31 -10.62 15.42
N ILE A 124 -10.22 -10.23 14.51
CA ILE A 124 -10.46 -8.83 14.13
C ILE A 124 -10.90 -8.02 15.33
N GLN A 125 -11.96 -8.49 16.01
CA GLN A 125 -12.48 -7.82 17.19
C GLN A 125 -11.49 -7.87 18.35
N ARG A 126 -10.91 -9.05 18.60
CA ARG A 126 -9.93 -9.24 19.68
C ARG A 126 -8.73 -8.30 19.50
N PHE A 127 -8.15 -8.21 18.30
CA PHE A 127 -6.99 -7.41 18.01
C PHE A 127 -7.23 -5.90 18.22
N PHE A 128 -8.45 -5.44 17.94
CA PHE A 128 -8.84 -4.05 18.13
C PHE A 128 -8.69 -3.58 19.59
N TYR A 129 -8.97 -4.46 20.56
CA TYR A 129 -8.90 -4.16 21.98
C TYR A 129 -7.50 -4.38 22.61
N LEU A 130 -6.55 -4.99 21.89
CA LEU A 130 -5.20 -5.20 22.40
C LEU A 130 -4.42 -3.90 22.52
N GLY A 131 -3.57 -3.78 23.53
CA GLY A 131 -2.53 -2.76 23.65
C GLY A 131 -1.45 -2.91 22.58
N LYS A 132 -0.66 -1.85 22.33
CA LYS A 132 0.36 -1.85 21.27
C LYS A 132 1.36 -3.02 21.42
N GLU A 133 1.85 -3.27 22.63
CA GLU A 133 2.82 -4.34 22.88
C GLU A 133 2.24 -5.73 22.62
N GLU A 134 0.98 -5.95 23.03
CA GLU A 134 0.28 -7.22 22.80
C GLU A 134 0.06 -7.45 21.32
N ARG A 135 -0.35 -6.42 20.54
CA ARG A 135 -0.45 -6.51 19.09
C ARG A 135 0.88 -6.88 18.43
N LEU A 136 1.99 -6.28 18.91
CA LEU A 136 3.33 -6.55 18.39
C LEU A 136 3.83 -7.97 18.74
N LYS A 137 3.25 -8.62 19.73
CA LYS A 137 3.52 -10.03 20.07
C LYS A 137 2.63 -10.98 19.29
N SER A 138 1.33 -10.71 19.23
CA SER A 138 0.30 -11.63 18.69
C SER A 138 0.21 -11.68 17.18
N TYR A 139 0.66 -10.63 16.44
CA TYR A 139 0.47 -10.60 14.98
C TYR A 139 1.16 -11.75 14.24
N LYS A 140 2.28 -12.26 14.76
CA LYS A 140 2.99 -13.39 14.16
C LYS A 140 2.17 -14.68 14.26
N GLU A 141 1.55 -14.90 15.41
CA GLU A 141 0.67 -16.06 15.63
C GLU A 141 -0.52 -16.05 14.65
N ILE A 142 -1.10 -14.87 14.39
CA ILE A 142 -2.19 -14.75 13.42
C ILE A 142 -1.71 -15.07 12.00
N ILE A 143 -0.50 -14.61 11.63
CA ILE A 143 0.11 -14.91 10.34
C ILE A 143 0.32 -16.43 10.18
N GLU A 144 0.86 -17.08 11.20
CA GLU A 144 1.14 -18.52 11.18
C GLU A 144 -0.14 -19.35 11.13
N LYS A 145 -1.11 -19.09 12.01
CA LYS A 145 -2.39 -19.81 12.07
C LYS A 145 -3.24 -19.62 10.81
N GLY A 146 -3.26 -18.40 10.27
CA GLY A 146 -3.99 -18.08 9.04
C GLY A 146 -3.22 -18.45 7.77
N ASN A 147 -2.03 -19.06 7.89
CA ASN A 147 -1.16 -19.45 6.77
C ASN A 147 -0.96 -18.29 5.75
N LEU A 148 -0.80 -17.07 6.27
CA LEU A 148 -0.61 -15.88 5.44
C LEU A 148 0.79 -15.88 4.84
N ARG A 149 0.89 -15.83 3.51
CA ARG A 149 2.18 -15.87 2.79
C ARG A 149 2.27 -14.74 1.78
N ILE A 150 3.48 -14.21 1.62
CA ILE A 150 3.76 -13.27 0.54
C ILE A 150 3.97 -14.07 -0.75
N VAL A 151 3.21 -13.74 -1.78
CA VAL A 151 3.25 -14.38 -3.10
C VAL A 151 3.43 -13.33 -4.19
N LYS A 152 3.80 -13.76 -5.40
CA LYS A 152 3.77 -12.91 -6.59
C LYS A 152 2.33 -12.55 -6.94
N GLY A 153 2.12 -11.30 -7.34
CA GLY A 153 0.81 -10.76 -7.70
C GLY A 153 0.54 -9.43 -7.01
N SER A 154 -0.51 -8.76 -7.42
CA SER A 154 -0.86 -7.44 -6.89
C SER A 154 -1.89 -7.53 -5.76
N GLY A 155 -1.86 -6.56 -4.85
CA GLY A 155 -2.92 -6.32 -3.89
C GLY A 155 -4.18 -5.77 -4.57
N LEU A 156 -5.31 -5.81 -3.87
CA LEU A 156 -6.63 -5.54 -4.48
C LEU A 156 -6.72 -4.18 -5.18
N LEU A 157 -6.22 -3.10 -4.56
CA LEU A 157 -6.25 -1.77 -5.18
C LEU A 157 -5.30 -1.71 -6.39
N PHE A 158 -4.11 -2.27 -6.29
CA PHE A 158 -3.15 -2.23 -7.39
C PHE A 158 -3.55 -3.14 -8.54
N THR A 159 -4.28 -4.23 -8.30
CA THR A 159 -4.93 -5.01 -9.38
C THR A 159 -5.88 -4.10 -10.16
N GLU A 160 -6.79 -3.41 -9.50
CA GLU A 160 -7.75 -2.49 -10.11
C GLU A 160 -7.06 -1.34 -10.87
N LEU A 161 -6.00 -0.77 -10.29
CA LEU A 161 -5.24 0.30 -10.95
C LEU A 161 -4.47 -0.21 -12.19
N MET A 162 -3.87 -1.39 -12.11
CA MET A 162 -3.15 -1.98 -13.24
C MET A 162 -4.08 -2.35 -14.39
N GLU A 163 -5.27 -2.89 -14.12
CA GLU A 163 -6.28 -3.17 -15.15
C GLU A 163 -6.65 -1.91 -15.93
N ARG A 164 -6.74 -0.76 -15.25
CA ARG A 164 -7.09 0.52 -15.85
C ARG A 164 -5.93 1.22 -16.56
N PHE A 165 -4.75 1.18 -15.98
CA PHE A 165 -3.65 2.09 -16.34
C PHE A 165 -2.38 1.42 -16.84
N SER A 166 -2.25 0.08 -16.83
CA SER A 166 -1.03 -0.61 -17.30
C SER A 166 -0.70 -0.37 -18.78
N LYS A 167 -1.71 0.01 -19.59
CA LYS A 167 -1.52 0.33 -21.01
C LYS A 167 -1.07 1.77 -21.27
N LEU A 168 -1.03 2.62 -20.24
CA LEU A 168 -0.53 3.97 -20.37
C LEU A 168 1.01 3.94 -20.45
N HIS A 169 1.54 4.40 -21.57
CA HIS A 169 3.00 4.43 -21.82
C HIS A 169 3.77 5.35 -20.86
N ASN A 170 3.09 6.27 -20.20
CA ASN A 170 3.62 7.23 -19.24
C ASN A 170 3.43 6.80 -17.76
N ALA A 171 2.95 5.58 -17.50
CA ALA A 171 2.75 5.04 -16.16
C ALA A 171 3.90 4.11 -15.75
N GLN A 172 4.44 4.32 -14.56
CA GLN A 172 5.47 3.48 -13.96
C GLN A 172 5.00 2.95 -12.60
N TRP A 173 5.50 1.78 -12.22
CA TRP A 173 5.05 1.04 -11.04
C TRP A 173 6.25 0.71 -10.17
N ILE A 174 6.18 1.09 -8.88
CA ILE A 174 7.26 0.88 -7.90
C ILE A 174 6.69 0.19 -6.67
N GLU A 175 7.41 -0.79 -6.16
CA GLU A 175 7.10 -1.45 -4.90
C GLU A 175 8.18 -1.17 -3.87
N ILE A 176 7.80 -0.56 -2.76
CA ILE A 176 8.70 -0.28 -1.64
C ILE A 176 8.72 -1.47 -0.68
N ASP A 177 9.90 -2.05 -0.48
CA ASP A 177 10.18 -3.03 0.56
C ASP A 177 10.60 -2.31 1.85
N LYS A 178 9.78 -2.38 2.90
CA LYS A 178 10.09 -1.77 4.20
C LYS A 178 11.20 -2.51 4.96
N ASP A 179 11.51 -3.74 4.58
CA ASP A 179 12.61 -4.50 5.15
C ASP A 179 13.94 -4.21 4.43
N ASN A 180 13.88 -3.72 3.18
CA ASN A 180 15.02 -3.23 2.40
C ASN A 180 14.75 -1.81 1.86
N ILE A 181 14.53 -0.88 2.77
CA ILE A 181 14.05 0.46 2.45
C ILE A 181 15.03 1.27 1.58
N LYS A 182 16.34 1.05 1.74
CA LYS A 182 17.36 1.78 0.97
C LYS A 182 17.22 1.55 -0.53
N GLU A 183 17.02 0.30 -0.94
CA GLU A 183 16.83 -0.07 -2.34
C GLU A 183 15.52 0.54 -2.89
N GLY A 184 14.42 0.46 -2.14
CA GLY A 184 13.15 1.05 -2.54
C GLY A 184 13.21 2.57 -2.69
N ILE A 185 13.92 3.25 -1.80
CA ILE A 185 14.15 4.70 -1.86
C ILE A 185 14.99 5.07 -3.08
N GLU A 186 16.05 4.30 -3.37
CA GLU A 186 16.90 4.58 -4.53
C GLU A 186 16.14 4.35 -5.83
N SER A 187 15.42 3.25 -5.96
CA SER A 187 14.56 2.98 -7.13
C SER A 187 13.53 4.09 -7.37
N LEU A 188 12.89 4.59 -6.30
CA LEU A 188 11.97 5.71 -6.41
C LEU A 188 12.68 6.99 -6.87
N ARG A 189 13.87 7.25 -6.32
CA ARG A 189 14.69 8.42 -6.68
C ARG A 189 15.16 8.36 -8.14
N GLU A 190 15.59 7.21 -8.62
CA GLU A 190 15.99 7.00 -10.02
C GLU A 190 14.82 7.31 -10.97
N VAL A 191 13.66 6.72 -10.73
CA VAL A 191 12.46 6.95 -11.53
C VAL A 191 12.09 8.44 -11.58
N ILE A 192 12.17 9.14 -10.46
CA ILE A 192 11.88 10.58 -10.40
C ILE A 192 12.94 11.40 -11.17
N ARG A 193 14.21 11.02 -11.09
CA ARG A 193 15.33 11.74 -11.75
C ARG A 193 15.42 11.53 -13.25
N GLU A 194 15.08 10.36 -13.79
CA GLU A 194 15.06 10.09 -15.23
C GLU A 194 14.24 11.10 -16.04
N THR A 195 13.44 11.91 -15.37
CA THR A 195 12.61 12.97 -15.95
C THR A 195 13.36 14.28 -16.18
N ARG A 196 14.62 14.40 -15.75
CA ARG A 196 15.41 15.63 -15.90
C ARG A 196 16.29 15.63 -17.16
N ARG A 197 16.18 14.60 -18.00
CA ARG A 197 16.84 14.52 -19.30
C ARG A 197 15.82 14.69 -20.43
#